data_cc7535efb7968cc7370522d50eee29e1
#
_entry.id   cc7535efb7968cc7370522d50eee29e1
#
_cell.length_a   1.000
_cell.length_b   1.000
_cell.length_c   1.000
_cell.angle_alpha   90.00
_cell.angle_beta   90.00
_cell.angle_gamma   90.00
#
_symmetry.space_group_name_H-M   'P 1'
#
loop_
_entity.id
_entity.type
_entity.pdbx_description
1 polymer ?
#
loop_
_entity_poly.entity_id
_entity_poly.type
_entity_poly.pdbx_seq_one_letter_code
_entity_poly.pdbx_strand_id
1 'polypeptide(L)'
;EDGVHNFYFGDEGIMRTGKQSIYDEDLGENQTWFFYTDGSNKGRGYHGIRDNSVYRQGLRLSADRDLKYAPVELDGISYLVNASGAIQRASSSSKSHTRPELGAGYKDVTDTNDKVWTVDTNGVILP
;
A
#
# COMPACT_ATOMS: atom_id res chain seq x y z
N GLU A 1 15.39 -13.07 -5.03
CA GLU A 1 15.41 -13.26 -4.36
C GLU A 1 14.99 -13.89 -3.79
N ASP A 2 15.32 -14.21 -3.86
CA ASP A 2 14.87 -15.07 -2.99
C ASP A 2 14.67 -14.52 -1.64
N GLY A 3 13.81 -13.67 -1.44
CA GLY A 3 13.46 -13.14 -0.15
C GLY A 3 12.57 -14.10 0.62
N VAL A 4 12.18 -13.70 1.81
CA VAL A 4 11.24 -14.44 2.62
C VAL A 4 9.87 -14.39 1.95
N HIS A 5 9.22 -15.53 1.87
CA HIS A 5 7.86 -15.63 1.35
C HIS A 5 6.91 -16.01 2.47
N ASN A 6 5.80 -15.28 2.58
CA ASN A 6 4.79 -15.55 3.59
C ASN A 6 3.67 -16.40 3.02
N PHE A 7 3.18 -17.34 3.84
CA PHE A 7 2.04 -18.20 3.49
C PHE A 7 1.07 -18.16 4.66
N TYR A 8 -0.21 -18.28 4.36
CA TYR A 8 -1.25 -18.30 5.38
C TYR A 8 -2.02 -19.62 5.33
N PHE A 9 -2.12 -20.28 6.46
CA PHE A 9 -2.87 -21.50 6.62
C PHE A 9 -4.05 -21.25 7.57
N GLY A 10 -5.22 -21.72 7.19
CA GLY A 10 -6.40 -21.64 8.06
C GLY A 10 -6.33 -22.65 9.19
N ASP A 11 -7.38 -22.69 10.01
CA ASP A 11 -7.44 -23.56 11.18
C ASP A 11 -7.31 -25.04 10.84
N GLU A 12 -7.74 -25.43 9.65
CA GLU A 12 -7.62 -26.83 9.20
C GLU A 12 -6.25 -27.15 8.58
N GLY A 13 -5.32 -26.23 8.61
CA GLY A 13 -4.01 -26.44 7.98
C GLY A 13 -4.01 -26.28 6.47
N ILE A 14 -5.09 -25.83 5.88
CA ILE A 14 -5.19 -25.63 4.44
C ILE A 14 -4.64 -24.25 4.07
N MET A 15 -3.75 -24.22 3.07
CA MET A 15 -3.16 -22.97 2.59
C MET A 15 -4.23 -22.06 2.01
N ARG A 16 -4.29 -20.83 2.47
CA ARG A 16 -5.25 -19.82 2.00
C ARG A 16 -4.64 -19.00 0.88
N THR A 17 -5.48 -18.63 -0.09
CA THR A 17 -5.06 -17.80 -1.21
C THR A 17 -6.03 -16.62 -1.35
N GLY A 18 -5.65 -15.65 -2.20
CA GLY A 18 -6.46 -14.48 -2.42
C GLY A 18 -6.40 -13.49 -1.27
N LYS A 19 -7.41 -12.63 -1.18
CA LYS A 19 -7.47 -11.60 -0.14
C LYS A 19 -7.95 -12.21 1.16
N GLN A 20 -7.18 -12.00 2.23
CA GLN A 20 -7.48 -12.53 3.56
C GLN A 20 -7.42 -11.41 4.58
N SER A 21 -8.34 -11.42 5.56
CA SER A 21 -8.29 -10.51 6.70
C SER A 21 -7.80 -11.34 7.89
N ILE A 22 -6.66 -10.95 8.45
CA ILE A 22 -6.00 -11.71 9.51
C ILE A 22 -5.85 -10.82 10.74
N TYR A 23 -6.34 -11.28 11.89
CA TYR A 23 -6.25 -10.52 13.13
C TYR A 23 -4.83 -10.55 13.68
N ASP A 24 -4.30 -9.37 14.02
CA ASP A 24 -2.99 -9.24 14.65
C ASP A 24 -3.20 -8.89 16.12
N GLU A 25 -2.82 -9.78 17.01
CA GLU A 25 -3.04 -9.60 18.45
C GLU A 25 -2.21 -8.45 19.00
N ASP A 26 -1.01 -8.24 18.47
CA ASP A 26 -0.13 -7.17 18.95
C ASP A 26 -0.68 -5.80 18.61
N LEU A 27 -1.30 -5.66 17.44
CA LEU A 27 -1.91 -4.40 17.02
C LEU A 27 -3.37 -4.25 17.48
N GLY A 28 -4.00 -5.36 17.85
CA GLY A 28 -5.40 -5.35 18.24
C GLY A 28 -6.36 -5.05 17.09
N GLU A 29 -5.97 -5.35 15.87
CA GLU A 29 -6.78 -5.08 14.69
C GLU A 29 -6.53 -6.09 13.58
N ASN A 30 -7.45 -6.15 12.62
CA ASN A 30 -7.30 -7.00 11.45
C ASN A 30 -6.37 -6.34 10.45
N GLN A 31 -5.54 -7.16 9.80
CA GLN A 31 -4.70 -6.73 8.69
C GLN A 31 -5.19 -7.42 7.42
N THR A 32 -5.04 -6.74 6.29
CA THR A 32 -5.42 -7.30 4.99
C THR A 32 -4.18 -7.87 4.32
N TRP A 33 -4.30 -9.12 3.85
CA TRP A 33 -3.25 -9.83 3.16
C TRP A 33 -3.77 -10.31 1.82
N PHE A 34 -2.88 -10.44 0.85
CA PHE A 34 -3.22 -11.06 -0.42
C PHE A 34 -2.17 -12.11 -0.76
N PHE A 35 -2.63 -13.31 -1.11
CA PHE A 35 -1.77 -14.44 -1.48
C PHE A 35 -2.09 -14.86 -2.90
N TYR A 36 -1.05 -15.16 -3.68
CA TYR A 36 -1.24 -15.58 -5.06
C TYR A 36 -2.23 -16.74 -5.15
N THR A 37 -3.12 -16.67 -6.14
CA THR A 37 -4.20 -17.65 -6.27
C THR A 37 -3.86 -18.81 -7.18
N ASP A 38 -2.86 -18.65 -8.05
CA ASP A 38 -2.51 -19.70 -9.01
C ASP A 38 -1.05 -19.59 -9.43
N GLY A 39 -0.64 -20.49 -10.32
CA GLY A 39 0.70 -20.51 -10.86
C GLY A 39 1.73 -21.04 -9.86
N SER A 40 2.99 -20.88 -10.18
CA SER A 40 4.09 -21.37 -9.34
C SER A 40 4.20 -20.60 -8.02
N ASN A 41 3.54 -19.44 -7.92
CA ASN A 41 3.55 -18.63 -6.71
C ASN A 41 2.35 -18.86 -5.82
N LYS A 42 1.47 -19.80 -6.16
CA LYS A 42 0.24 -20.03 -5.40
C LYS A 42 0.50 -20.12 -3.90
N GLY A 43 -0.25 -19.37 -3.12
CA GLY A 43 -0.14 -19.34 -1.68
C GLY A 43 0.93 -18.42 -1.13
N ARG A 44 1.84 -17.91 -1.95
CA ARG A 44 2.84 -16.94 -1.48
C ARG A 44 2.19 -15.58 -1.31
N GLY A 45 2.71 -14.79 -0.36
CA GLY A 45 2.26 -13.42 -0.19
C GLY A 45 2.57 -12.58 -1.42
N TYR A 46 1.58 -11.84 -1.89
CA TYR A 46 1.72 -11.00 -3.07
C TYR A 46 2.66 -9.83 -2.76
N HIS A 47 3.59 -9.55 -3.65
CA HIS A 47 4.51 -8.42 -3.50
C HIS A 47 4.35 -7.51 -4.72
N GLY A 48 3.78 -6.33 -4.50
CA GLY A 48 3.53 -5.40 -5.60
C GLY A 48 2.32 -4.52 -5.33
N ILE A 49 1.83 -3.89 -6.39
CA ILE A 49 0.66 -3.03 -6.31
C ILE A 49 -0.52 -3.77 -6.95
N ARG A 50 -1.63 -3.80 -6.21
CA ARG A 50 -2.86 -4.46 -6.68
C ARG A 50 -4.06 -3.72 -6.11
N ASP A 51 -5.07 -3.48 -6.95
CA ASP A 51 -6.32 -2.81 -6.54
C ASP A 51 -6.07 -1.51 -5.78
N ASN A 52 -5.14 -0.71 -6.29
CA ASN A 52 -4.77 0.59 -5.73
C ASN A 52 -4.21 0.51 -4.31
N SER A 53 -3.56 -0.60 -3.97
CA SER A 53 -2.90 -0.80 -2.66
C SER A 53 -1.52 -1.38 -2.86
N VAL A 54 -0.64 -1.14 -1.88
CA VAL A 54 0.72 -1.67 -1.87
C VAL A 54 0.77 -2.89 -0.97
N TYR A 55 1.25 -4.02 -1.50
CA TYR A 55 1.42 -5.25 -0.73
C TYR A 55 2.90 -5.59 -0.65
N ARG A 56 3.38 -5.84 0.56
CA ARG A 56 4.78 -6.27 0.78
C ARG A 56 4.75 -7.67 1.37
N GLN A 57 5.19 -8.65 0.58
CA GLN A 57 5.18 -10.06 0.98
C GLN A 57 3.81 -10.51 1.51
N GLY A 58 2.76 -10.01 0.89
CA GLY A 58 1.39 -10.34 1.21
C GLY A 58 0.65 -9.33 2.05
N LEU A 59 1.33 -8.57 2.88
CA LEU A 59 0.68 -7.60 3.78
C LEU A 59 0.36 -6.30 3.04
N ARG A 60 -0.92 -5.88 3.13
CA ARG A 60 -1.31 -4.57 2.62
C ARG A 60 -0.77 -3.48 3.54
N LEU A 61 -0.05 -2.54 2.97
CA LEU A 61 0.51 -1.42 3.72
C LEU A 61 -0.50 -0.29 3.78
N SER A 62 -0.64 0.33 4.96
CA SER A 62 -1.61 1.39 5.17
C SER A 62 -1.10 2.36 6.21
N ALA A 63 -1.70 3.56 6.27
CA ALA A 63 -1.42 4.50 7.34
C ALA A 63 -2.08 3.99 8.63
N ASP A 64 -1.53 4.39 9.77
CA ASP A 64 -2.18 4.12 11.05
C ASP A 64 -3.55 4.76 11.06
N ARG A 65 -4.50 4.14 11.78
CA ARG A 65 -5.87 4.66 11.81
C ARG A 65 -5.96 6.08 12.40
N ASP A 66 -4.96 6.50 13.17
CA ASP A 66 -4.92 7.86 13.71
C ASP A 66 -4.33 8.87 12.75
N LEU A 67 -3.84 8.42 11.60
CA LEU A 67 -3.27 9.27 10.57
C LEU A 67 -4.13 9.19 9.31
N LYS A 68 -4.26 10.31 8.62
CA LYS A 68 -4.97 10.31 7.34
C LYS A 68 -4.15 9.64 6.26
N TYR A 69 -2.84 9.92 6.24
CA TYR A 69 -1.94 9.45 5.19
C TYR A 69 -0.57 9.14 5.79
N ALA A 70 0.12 8.19 5.18
CA ALA A 70 1.48 7.86 5.55
C ALA A 70 2.24 7.35 4.34
N PRO A 71 3.58 7.56 4.30
CA PRO A 71 4.39 6.97 3.23
C PRO A 71 4.65 5.51 3.51
N VAL A 72 4.61 4.70 2.45
CA VAL A 72 5.01 3.29 2.51
C VAL A 72 5.98 3.02 1.38
N GLU A 73 6.92 2.13 1.60
CA GLU A 73 7.94 1.83 0.60
C GLU A 73 7.78 0.44 0.04
N LEU A 74 7.94 0.33 -1.29
CA LEU A 74 8.00 -0.96 -1.99
C LEU A 74 9.18 -0.89 -2.95
N ASP A 75 10.18 -1.75 -2.71
CA ASP A 75 11.36 -1.87 -3.59
C ASP A 75 12.04 -0.54 -3.90
N GLY A 76 12.17 0.32 -2.88
CA GLY A 76 12.87 1.58 -3.01
C GLY A 76 12.02 2.75 -3.48
N ILE A 77 10.74 2.52 -3.77
CA ILE A 77 9.82 3.56 -4.21
C ILE A 77 8.82 3.83 -3.10
N SER A 78 8.63 5.12 -2.76
CA SER A 78 7.71 5.51 -1.68
C SER A 78 6.37 5.96 -2.26
N TYR A 79 5.29 5.40 -1.72
CA TYR A 79 3.92 5.73 -2.11
C TYR A 79 3.19 6.32 -0.92
N LEU A 80 2.23 7.20 -1.17
CA LEU A 80 1.41 7.76 -0.11
C LEU A 80 0.09 7.01 -0.07
N VAL A 81 -0.27 6.45 1.09
CA VAL A 81 -1.50 5.68 1.27
C VAL A 81 -2.31 6.23 2.43
N ASN A 82 -3.62 5.96 2.42
CA ASN A 82 -4.49 6.34 3.53
C ASN A 82 -4.64 5.17 4.53
N ALA A 83 -5.50 5.34 5.52
CA ALA A 83 -5.68 4.33 6.57
C ALA A 83 -6.28 3.02 6.04
N SER A 84 -6.99 3.04 4.92
CA SER A 84 -7.51 1.82 4.31
C SER A 84 -6.54 1.23 3.28
N GLY A 85 -5.36 1.82 3.12
CA GLY A 85 -4.33 1.32 2.21
C GLY A 85 -4.44 1.82 0.79
N ALA A 86 -5.37 2.72 0.50
CA ALA A 86 -5.54 3.25 -0.86
C ALA A 86 -4.43 4.22 -1.21
N ILE A 87 -3.81 4.01 -2.37
CA ILE A 87 -2.75 4.88 -2.86
C ILE A 87 -3.36 6.21 -3.30
N GLN A 88 -2.75 7.32 -2.88
CA GLN A 88 -3.18 8.66 -3.25
C GLN A 88 -2.51 9.03 -4.57
N ARG A 89 -3.28 9.12 -5.64
CA ARG A 89 -2.78 9.38 -6.99
C ARG A 89 -3.29 10.70 -7.53
N ALA A 90 -2.43 11.43 -8.22
CA ALA A 90 -2.86 12.60 -8.98
C ALA A 90 -3.57 12.14 -10.26
N SER A 91 -4.42 13.00 -10.81
CA SER A 91 -4.95 12.77 -12.15
C SER A 91 -4.05 13.47 -13.17
N SER A 92 -4.26 13.17 -14.44
CA SER A 92 -3.45 13.78 -15.49
C SER A 92 -3.63 15.32 -15.57
N SER A 93 -4.71 15.83 -15.02
CA SER A 93 -4.98 17.27 -15.00
C SER A 93 -4.71 17.94 -13.65
N SER A 94 -4.35 17.16 -12.62
CA SER A 94 -4.04 17.71 -11.30
C SER A 94 -2.78 18.55 -11.35
N LYS A 95 -2.73 19.62 -10.53
CA LYS A 95 -1.55 20.47 -10.41
C LYS A 95 -1.27 20.74 -8.93
N SER A 96 0.01 20.69 -8.56
CA SER A 96 0.43 21.00 -7.20
C SER A 96 0.38 22.50 -6.98
N HIS A 97 -0.19 22.92 -5.84
CA HIS A 97 -0.20 24.34 -5.45
C HIS A 97 1.13 24.77 -4.83
N THR A 98 1.84 23.84 -4.20
CA THR A 98 3.12 24.17 -3.56
C THR A 98 4.29 24.05 -4.52
N ARG A 99 4.11 23.31 -5.61
CA ARG A 99 5.18 23.09 -6.60
C ARG A 99 4.63 23.24 -8.01
N PRO A 100 4.18 24.45 -8.38
CA PRO A 100 3.53 24.69 -9.68
C PRO A 100 4.45 24.45 -10.87
N GLU A 101 5.77 24.47 -10.66
CA GLU A 101 6.74 24.22 -11.72
C GLU A 101 6.66 22.80 -12.28
N LEU A 102 6.03 21.86 -11.54
CA LEU A 102 5.91 20.48 -12.00
C LEU A 102 4.89 20.33 -13.14
N GLY A 103 3.94 21.25 -13.25
CA GLY A 103 2.90 21.17 -14.28
C GLY A 103 1.79 20.20 -13.92
N ALA A 104 1.12 19.64 -14.94
CA ALA A 104 0.00 18.72 -14.73
C ALA A 104 0.49 17.31 -14.37
N GLY A 105 -0.35 16.56 -13.66
CA GLY A 105 -0.05 15.20 -13.26
C GLY A 105 0.49 15.08 -11.84
N TYR A 106 0.34 16.11 -11.02
CA TYR A 106 0.81 16.13 -9.64
C TYR A 106 -0.24 16.75 -8.75
N LYS A 107 -0.33 16.30 -7.50
CA LYS A 107 -1.23 16.93 -6.53
C LYS A 107 -0.60 16.96 -5.14
N ASP A 108 -1.09 17.89 -4.32
CA ASP A 108 -0.70 17.99 -2.93
C ASP A 108 -1.70 17.24 -2.05
N VAL A 109 -1.19 16.55 -1.05
CA VAL A 109 -2.01 15.86 -0.04
C VAL A 109 -1.50 16.32 1.32
N THR A 110 -2.39 16.80 2.17
CA THR A 110 -2.03 17.27 3.51
C THR A 110 -2.43 16.22 4.54
N ASP A 111 -1.48 15.81 5.36
CA ASP A 111 -1.73 14.76 6.36
C ASP A 111 -2.24 15.33 7.68
N THR A 112 -2.40 14.45 8.68
CA THR A 112 -2.94 14.82 9.99
C THR A 112 -2.05 15.82 10.72
N ASN A 113 -0.76 15.85 10.42
CA ASN A 113 0.21 16.75 11.06
C ASN A 113 0.46 18.00 10.22
N ASP A 114 -0.44 18.29 9.27
CA ASP A 114 -0.34 19.45 8.36
C ASP A 114 0.87 19.41 7.44
N LYS A 115 1.50 18.24 7.30
CA LYS A 115 2.59 18.07 6.35
C LYS A 115 1.99 17.89 4.95
N VAL A 116 2.53 18.64 3.99
CA VAL A 116 2.09 18.55 2.59
C VAL A 116 3.01 17.60 1.84
N TRP A 117 2.37 16.59 1.22
CA TRP A 117 3.06 15.64 0.35
C TRP A 117 2.66 15.92 -1.08
N THR A 118 3.60 15.80 -2.01
CA THR A 118 3.28 15.93 -3.44
C THR A 118 3.46 14.56 -4.09
N VAL A 119 2.44 14.11 -4.81
CA VAL A 119 2.44 12.79 -5.44
C VAL A 119 2.13 12.92 -6.93
N ASP A 120 2.60 11.93 -7.70
CA ASP A 120 2.35 11.88 -9.14
C ASP A 120 1.14 11.00 -9.45
N THR A 121 0.92 10.68 -10.73
CA THR A 121 -0.24 9.88 -11.16
C THR A 121 -0.16 8.43 -10.70
N ASN A 122 1.00 7.96 -10.26
CA ASN A 122 1.17 6.62 -9.71
C ASN A 122 1.13 6.60 -8.19
N GLY A 123 0.97 7.76 -7.57
CA GLY A 123 1.00 7.88 -6.12
C GLY A 123 2.40 7.91 -5.52
N VAL A 124 3.42 8.05 -6.36
CA VAL A 124 4.81 8.12 -5.92
C VAL A 124 5.06 9.49 -5.30
N ILE A 125 5.67 9.48 -4.11
CA ILE A 125 5.97 10.71 -3.39
C ILE A 125 7.21 11.36 -3.99
N LEU A 126 7.12 12.66 -4.28
CA LEU A 126 8.25 13.42 -4.77
C LEU A 126 9.13 13.88 -3.61
N PRO A 127 10.47 13.94 -3.84
CA PRO A 127 11.41 14.39 -2.80
C PRO A 127 11.27 15.86 -2.48
#